data_bf05412b499a7d3e45700a6f7618e2f5
#
_entry.id   bf05412b499a7d3e45700a6f7618e2f5
#
_cell.length_a   1.000
_cell.length_b   1.000
_cell.length_c   1.000
_cell.angle_alpha   90.00
_cell.angle_beta   90.00
_cell.angle_gamma   90.00
#
_symmetry.space_group_name_H-M   'P 1'
#
loop_
_entity.id
_entity.type
_entity.pdbx_description
1 polymer ?
#
loop_
_entity_poly.entity_id
_entity_poly.type
_entity_poly.pdbx_seq_one_letter_code
_entity_poly.pdbx_strand_id
1 'polypeptide(L)'
;MVARWLLAGLAVLVIAWTAVLLRDLEVGRDGVSARDPERLESARLLDPSLYWEQIRAGVLLINGDADAAAAQAEAVIRAEPDNYAAWSLLRVATRRSDPRRSAQAERALRRLNPLTAP
;
A
#
# COMPACT_ATOMS: atom_id res chain seq x y z
N MET A 1 -40.18 -6.01 20.00
CA MET A 1 -40.14 -6.32 18.55
C MET A 1 -39.06 -5.53 17.84
N VAL A 2 -38.98 -4.23 17.98
CA VAL A 2 -37.98 -3.36 17.30
C VAL A 2 -36.54 -3.80 17.58
N ALA A 3 -36.18 -4.13 18.83
CA ALA A 3 -34.82 -4.52 19.19
C ALA A 3 -34.30 -5.78 18.47
N ARG A 4 -35.20 -6.74 18.17
CA ARG A 4 -34.82 -7.96 17.43
C ARG A 4 -34.47 -7.66 15.97
N TRP A 5 -35.18 -6.73 15.34
CA TRP A 5 -34.93 -6.32 13.97
C TRP A 5 -33.64 -5.47 13.86
N LEU A 6 -33.37 -4.64 14.85
CA LEU A 6 -32.11 -3.88 14.93
C LEU A 6 -30.90 -4.80 15.11
N LEU A 7 -31.00 -5.81 15.97
CA LEU A 7 -29.93 -6.82 16.14
C LEU A 7 -29.71 -7.64 14.87
N ALA A 8 -30.77 -8.05 14.20
CA ALA A 8 -30.67 -8.78 12.93
C ALA A 8 -30.02 -7.90 11.83
N GLY A 9 -30.43 -6.64 11.74
CA GLY A 9 -29.82 -5.69 10.80
C GLY A 9 -28.33 -5.46 11.07
N LEU A 10 -27.94 -5.29 12.34
CA LEU A 10 -26.56 -5.15 12.74
C LEU A 10 -25.74 -6.40 12.39
N ALA A 11 -26.28 -7.60 12.67
CA ALA A 11 -25.61 -8.85 12.32
C ALA A 11 -25.34 -8.99 10.83
N VAL A 12 -26.31 -8.64 9.99
CA VAL A 12 -26.16 -8.65 8.52
C VAL A 12 -25.07 -7.67 8.08
N LEU A 13 -25.04 -6.46 8.65
CA LEU A 13 -23.98 -5.47 8.35
C LEU A 13 -22.59 -5.98 8.73
N VAL A 14 -22.45 -6.60 9.90
CA VAL A 14 -21.17 -7.18 10.35
C VAL A 14 -20.72 -8.31 9.42
N ILE A 15 -21.62 -9.18 9.02
CA ILE A 15 -21.33 -10.29 8.09
C ILE A 15 -20.89 -9.73 6.73
N ALA A 16 -21.64 -8.75 6.19
CA ALA A 16 -21.31 -8.13 4.91
C ALA A 16 -19.93 -7.44 4.96
N TRP A 17 -19.66 -6.68 6.04
CA TRP A 17 -18.36 -6.05 6.28
C TRP A 17 -17.22 -7.09 6.33
N THR A 18 -17.39 -8.16 7.09
CA THR A 18 -16.40 -9.22 7.21
C THR A 18 -16.14 -9.91 5.87
N ALA A 19 -17.18 -10.16 5.08
CA ALA A 19 -17.06 -10.77 3.76
C ALA A 19 -16.24 -9.89 2.80
N VAL A 20 -16.43 -8.56 2.83
CA VAL A 20 -15.65 -7.63 2.00
C VAL A 20 -14.19 -7.60 2.45
N LEU A 21 -13.91 -7.58 3.76
CA LEU A 21 -12.54 -7.63 4.27
C LEU A 21 -11.82 -8.91 3.87
N LEU A 22 -12.49 -10.06 3.95
CA LEU A 22 -11.92 -11.35 3.52
C LEU A 22 -11.65 -11.35 2.02
N ARG A 23 -12.58 -10.82 1.21
CA ARG A 23 -12.37 -10.66 -0.23
C ARG A 23 -11.13 -9.82 -0.53
N ASP A 24 -10.98 -8.67 0.12
CA ASP A 24 -9.85 -7.78 -0.11
C ASP A 24 -8.53 -8.45 0.25
N LEU A 25 -8.49 -9.23 1.33
CA LEU A 25 -7.32 -10.02 1.70
C LEU A 25 -6.98 -11.11 0.66
N GLU A 26 -7.98 -11.83 0.16
CA GLU A 26 -7.76 -12.87 -0.88
C GLU A 26 -7.27 -12.25 -2.19
N VAL A 27 -7.95 -11.21 -2.69
CA VAL A 27 -7.57 -10.50 -3.92
C VAL A 27 -6.17 -9.91 -3.79
N GLY A 28 -5.84 -9.33 -2.62
CA GLY A 28 -4.51 -8.80 -2.36
C GLY A 28 -3.44 -9.88 -2.36
N ARG A 29 -3.67 -11.02 -1.70
CA ARG A 29 -2.73 -12.16 -1.69
C ARG A 29 -2.51 -12.73 -3.09
N ASP A 30 -3.58 -12.88 -3.87
CA ASP A 30 -3.50 -13.33 -5.25
C ASP A 30 -2.75 -12.34 -6.13
N GLY A 31 -2.98 -11.03 -5.95
CA GLY A 31 -2.26 -9.97 -6.63
C GLY A 31 -0.75 -10.00 -6.35
N VAL A 32 -0.36 -10.22 -5.10
CA VAL A 32 1.06 -10.38 -4.72
C VAL A 32 1.65 -11.64 -5.35
N SER A 33 0.95 -12.78 -5.25
CA SER A 33 1.42 -14.06 -5.77
C SER A 33 1.56 -14.07 -7.29
N ALA A 34 0.62 -13.43 -7.98
CA ALA A 34 0.63 -13.28 -9.43
C ALA A 34 1.51 -12.12 -9.92
N ARG A 35 2.03 -11.28 -9.01
CA ARG A 35 2.72 -10.02 -9.33
C ARG A 35 1.88 -9.10 -10.20
N ASP A 36 0.59 -9.04 -9.93
CA ASP A 36 -0.41 -8.31 -10.70
C ASP A 36 -0.81 -7.00 -9.97
N PRO A 37 -0.29 -5.84 -10.42
CA PRO A 37 -0.55 -4.56 -9.77
C PRO A 37 -2.02 -4.11 -9.92
N GLU A 38 -2.75 -4.56 -10.95
CA GLU A 38 -4.17 -4.20 -11.15
C GLU A 38 -5.06 -4.91 -10.14
N ARG A 39 -4.76 -6.18 -9.83
CA ARG A 39 -5.45 -6.90 -8.75
C ARG A 39 -5.23 -6.26 -7.39
N LEU A 40 -4.02 -5.76 -7.12
CA LEU A 40 -3.73 -5.05 -5.88
C LEU A 40 -4.52 -3.74 -5.75
N GLU A 41 -4.75 -3.04 -6.87
CA GLU A 41 -5.62 -1.86 -6.88
C GLU A 41 -7.07 -2.21 -6.51
N SER A 42 -7.58 -3.35 -6.99
CA SER A 42 -8.94 -3.82 -6.70
C SER A 42 -9.12 -4.40 -5.29
N ALA A 43 -8.04 -4.69 -4.56
CA ALA A 43 -8.09 -5.22 -3.19
C ALA A 43 -8.53 -4.18 -2.14
N ARG A 44 -8.71 -2.92 -2.52
CA ARG A 44 -8.88 -1.76 -1.64
C ARG A 44 -10.31 -1.24 -1.58
N LEU A 45 -11.32 -2.08 -1.40
CA LEU A 45 -12.71 -1.58 -1.36
C LEU A 45 -13.07 -0.83 -0.07
N LEU A 46 -12.60 -1.31 1.07
CA LEU A 46 -12.95 -0.75 2.39
C LEU A 46 -11.74 -0.51 3.30
N ASP A 47 -10.54 -0.82 2.85
CA ASP A 47 -9.33 -0.60 3.64
C ASP A 47 -8.82 0.83 3.42
N PRO A 48 -8.93 1.72 4.43
CA PRO A 48 -8.39 3.08 4.35
C PRO A 48 -6.86 3.11 4.45
N SER A 49 -6.22 1.98 4.79
CA SER A 49 -4.76 1.90 4.90
C SER A 49 -4.12 1.94 3.51
N LEU A 50 -2.92 2.51 3.45
CA LEU A 50 -2.12 2.54 2.23
C LEU A 50 -1.29 1.26 2.04
N TYR A 51 -1.61 0.20 2.79
CA TYR A 51 -0.87 -1.06 2.75
C TYR A 51 -0.80 -1.67 1.35
N TRP A 52 -1.96 -1.81 0.68
CA TRP A 52 -2.00 -2.39 -0.67
C TRP A 52 -1.36 -1.50 -1.73
N GLU A 53 -1.42 -0.19 -1.57
CA GLU A 53 -0.73 0.77 -2.45
C GLU A 53 0.78 0.64 -2.34
N GLN A 54 1.27 0.47 -1.12
CA GLN A 54 2.68 0.24 -0.86
C GLN A 54 3.15 -1.11 -1.43
N ILE A 55 2.38 -2.18 -1.25
CA ILE A 55 2.65 -3.49 -1.85
C ILE A 55 2.63 -3.41 -3.37
N ARG A 56 1.66 -2.70 -3.96
CA ARG A 56 1.57 -2.46 -5.40
C ARG A 56 2.83 -1.78 -5.94
N ALA A 57 3.33 -0.76 -5.26
CA ALA A 57 4.59 -0.11 -5.64
C ALA A 57 5.77 -1.11 -5.66
N GLY A 58 5.84 -2.00 -4.68
CA GLY A 58 6.83 -3.08 -4.64
C GLY A 58 6.70 -4.05 -5.82
N VAL A 59 5.48 -4.47 -6.16
CA VAL A 59 5.21 -5.36 -7.29
C VAL A 59 5.58 -4.70 -8.62
N LEU A 60 5.23 -3.42 -8.82
CA LEU A 60 5.63 -2.66 -10.01
C LEU A 60 7.16 -2.62 -10.16
N LEU A 61 7.86 -2.40 -9.06
CA LEU A 61 9.33 -2.39 -9.05
C LEU A 61 9.92 -3.75 -9.43
N ILE A 62 9.37 -4.85 -8.89
CA ILE A 62 9.80 -6.22 -9.22
C ILE A 62 9.53 -6.54 -10.70
N ASN A 63 8.43 -6.03 -11.26
CA ASN A 63 8.08 -6.21 -12.66
C ASN A 63 8.93 -5.33 -13.60
N GLY A 64 9.81 -4.48 -13.06
CA GLY A 64 10.71 -3.62 -13.84
C GLY A 64 10.11 -2.26 -14.22
N ASP A 65 8.90 -1.95 -13.76
CA ASP A 65 8.25 -0.65 -13.98
C ASP A 65 8.61 0.34 -12.88
N ALA A 66 9.86 0.81 -12.93
CA ALA A 66 10.41 1.69 -11.90
C ALA A 66 9.72 3.06 -11.85
N ASP A 67 9.24 3.57 -12.98
CA ASP A 67 8.58 4.89 -13.04
C ASP A 67 7.19 4.83 -12.40
N ALA A 68 6.40 3.79 -12.71
CA ALA A 68 5.12 3.57 -12.06
C ALA A 68 5.28 3.27 -10.56
N ALA A 69 6.31 2.51 -10.18
CA ALA A 69 6.63 2.24 -8.77
C ALA A 69 6.98 3.53 -8.01
N ALA A 70 7.78 4.43 -8.63
CA ALA A 70 8.12 5.73 -8.04
C ALA A 70 6.88 6.61 -7.86
N ALA A 71 6.02 6.70 -8.89
CA ALA A 71 4.78 7.48 -8.83
C ALA A 71 3.84 6.96 -7.73
N GLN A 72 3.71 5.64 -7.59
CA GLN A 72 2.90 5.03 -6.55
C GLN A 72 3.48 5.26 -5.15
N ALA A 73 4.80 5.13 -4.97
CA ALA A 73 5.47 5.41 -3.71
C ALA A 73 5.29 6.89 -3.30
N GLU A 74 5.35 7.83 -4.24
CA GLU A 74 5.08 9.25 -3.97
C GLU A 74 3.62 9.52 -3.57
N ALA A 75 2.67 8.79 -4.14
CA ALA A 75 1.27 8.90 -3.72
C ALA A 75 1.11 8.48 -2.25
N VAL A 76 1.76 7.39 -1.84
CA VAL A 76 1.78 6.96 -0.43
C VAL A 76 2.47 8.00 0.46
N ILE A 77 3.62 8.53 0.06
CA ILE A 77 4.37 9.56 0.82
C ILE A 77 3.54 10.84 1.01
N ARG A 78 2.77 11.26 0.00
CA ARG A 78 1.90 12.44 0.15
C ARG A 78 0.83 12.27 1.22
N ALA A 79 0.31 11.07 1.37
CA ALA A 79 -0.70 10.75 2.38
C ALA A 79 -0.07 10.45 3.76
N GLU A 80 1.07 9.77 3.76
CA GLU A 80 1.83 9.36 4.96
C GLU A 80 3.31 9.76 4.82
N PRO A 81 3.69 11.02 5.15
CA PRO A 81 5.06 11.52 4.96
C PRO A 81 6.14 10.75 5.76
N ASP A 82 5.73 10.07 6.81
CA ASP A 82 6.62 9.30 7.68
C ASP A 82 6.63 7.79 7.36
N ASN A 83 6.04 7.39 6.23
CA ASN A 83 6.04 6.01 5.79
C ASN A 83 7.41 5.56 5.27
N TYR A 84 8.17 4.90 6.14
CA TYR A 84 9.54 4.45 5.86
C TYR A 84 9.64 3.54 4.62
N ALA A 85 8.66 2.63 4.46
CA ALA A 85 8.68 1.69 3.35
C ALA A 85 8.45 2.39 2.00
N ALA A 86 7.55 3.39 1.95
CA ALA A 86 7.32 4.18 0.74
C ALA A 86 8.57 4.97 0.33
N TRP A 87 9.29 5.58 1.29
CA TRP A 87 10.57 6.24 1.02
C TRP A 87 11.64 5.25 0.53
N SER A 88 11.67 4.03 1.10
CA SER A 88 12.60 2.99 0.64
C SER A 88 12.31 2.56 -0.80
N LEU A 89 11.04 2.38 -1.16
CA LEU A 89 10.61 2.07 -2.52
C LEU A 89 10.97 3.19 -3.49
N LEU A 90 10.71 4.45 -3.14
CA LEU A 90 11.07 5.61 -3.96
C LEU A 90 12.58 5.66 -4.22
N ARG A 91 13.39 5.46 -3.18
CA ARG A 91 14.85 5.43 -3.32
C ARG A 91 15.30 4.38 -4.33
N VAL A 92 14.79 3.16 -4.21
CA VAL A 92 15.19 2.06 -5.10
C VAL A 92 14.70 2.31 -6.53
N ALA A 93 13.44 2.73 -6.69
CA ALA A 93 12.83 2.98 -7.98
C ALA A 93 13.54 4.09 -8.77
N THR A 94 14.02 5.15 -8.08
CA THR A 94 14.64 6.31 -8.73
C THR A 94 16.17 6.25 -8.79
N ARG A 95 16.79 5.23 -8.20
CA ARG A 95 18.26 5.14 -8.06
C ARG A 95 19.02 5.30 -9.38
N ARG A 96 18.48 4.76 -10.47
CA ARG A 96 19.14 4.80 -11.79
C ARG A 96 18.65 5.94 -12.67
N SER A 97 17.35 6.26 -12.61
CA SER A 97 16.70 7.22 -13.48
C SER A 97 16.77 8.65 -12.96
N ASP A 98 16.70 8.84 -11.64
CA ASP A 98 16.73 10.16 -11.00
C ASP A 98 17.52 10.12 -9.68
N PRO A 99 18.85 10.31 -9.75
CA PRO A 99 19.71 10.31 -8.56
C PRO A 99 19.35 11.40 -7.54
N ARG A 100 18.75 12.53 -7.97
CA ARG A 100 18.36 13.61 -7.06
C ARG A 100 17.18 13.19 -6.19
N ARG A 101 16.16 12.57 -6.78
CA ARG A 101 15.00 12.00 -6.04
C ARG A 101 15.45 10.86 -5.13
N SER A 102 16.35 10.00 -5.60
CA SER A 102 16.92 8.95 -4.78
C SER A 102 17.67 9.51 -3.55
N ALA A 103 18.46 10.56 -3.72
CA ALA A 103 19.16 11.24 -2.61
C ALA A 103 18.18 11.95 -1.65
N GLN A 104 17.08 12.48 -2.15
CA GLN A 104 16.02 13.04 -1.31
C GLN A 104 15.37 11.94 -0.44
N ALA A 105 15.04 10.80 -1.05
CA ALA A 105 14.49 9.67 -0.32
C ALA A 105 15.46 9.14 0.74
N GLU A 106 16.75 9.07 0.43
CA GLU A 106 17.79 8.69 1.39
C GLU A 106 17.84 9.64 2.61
N ARG A 107 17.75 10.94 2.39
CA ARG A 107 17.69 11.92 3.50
C ARG A 107 16.45 11.73 4.37
N ALA A 108 15.31 11.45 3.76
CA ALA A 108 14.07 11.17 4.49
C ALA A 108 14.21 9.90 5.35
N LEU A 109 14.77 8.82 4.79
CA LEU A 109 15.01 7.57 5.52
C LEU A 109 15.92 7.76 6.73
N ARG A 110 17.01 8.54 6.59
CA ARG A 110 17.91 8.87 7.72
C ARG A 110 17.20 9.68 8.79
N ARG A 111 16.30 10.59 8.42
CA ARG A 111 15.50 11.35 9.38
C ARG A 111 14.55 10.43 10.15
N LEU A 112 13.90 9.48 9.46
CA LEU A 112 12.93 8.58 10.06
C LEU A 112 13.58 7.49 10.91
N ASN A 113 14.78 7.06 10.56
CA ASN A 113 15.54 6.09 11.34
C ASN A 113 17.04 6.48 11.40
N PRO A 114 17.43 7.32 12.37
CA PRO A 114 18.80 7.79 12.53
C PRO A 114 19.80 6.66 12.90
N LEU A 115 19.31 5.50 13.37
CA LEU A 115 20.17 4.38 13.73
C LEU A 115 20.69 3.59 12.52
N THR A 116 20.17 3.83 11.33
CA THR A 116 20.63 3.19 10.08
C THR A 116 21.69 4.00 9.34
N ALA A 117 22.19 5.08 9.93
CA ALA A 117 23.32 5.79 9.39
C ALA A 117 24.59 4.92 9.54
N PRO A 118 25.39 4.74 8.46
CA PRO A 118 26.67 4.04 8.55
C PRO A 118 27.66 4.79 9.41
#